data_007e7a32eef40b1cff1dba15d7aa6c6b
#
_entry.id   007e7a32eef40b1cff1dba15d7aa6c6b
#
_cell.length_a   1.000
_cell.length_b   1.000
_cell.length_c   1.000
_cell.angle_alpha   90.00
_cell.angle_beta   90.00
_cell.angle_gamma   90.00
#
_symmetry.space_group_name_H-M   'P 1'
#
loop_
_entity.id
_entity.type
_entity.pdbx_description
1 polymer ?
#
loop_
_entity_poly.entity_id
_entity_poly.type
_entity_poly.pdbx_seq_one_letter_code
_entity_poly.pdbx_strand_id
1 'polypeptide(L)'
;MQQPKNLNRLLRALSRQGLDVSYSNKVYSISLNSSLKEHWQDDSATKELNSSLKEHWQDGDAPKAEVLLPEGFPVEAKALKQLANLANVRHPQGGCVCRTCATPDFHPGDAGVAIGSIVQTTGMVIPAAVGSDINCGMRLHVADLSIAQFSAKRDQFVELMKGDYFFGTRDVSMTAKTARAMFQHGIPGWLDAMLDEATGSVINSDFEQLATECNRTFLGGSMNGDVKWAPAELVPNDGLVRDGGLGTIGGGNHFVEIQVVEEVVDKATAYTWGVRSGQIAFMIHSGSRNVGKYIGGMWRDKSREAWPKTLKYPESGLFPLSVEANPELVSSYLQAEATAANYGFVNRLLLAELLRLRLRQVFGDVEAPLVYDLPHNITLAEGAGWVTRKGACPAHSRQPVIVPGSMGAPSYLLVGEGNDRFLRSASHGAGRARSRFDISREGADKTDAALGLTGVDCITLREERRIEEAPAAYKPIEPVIDVQVEAQMVGIVAKMKPVLTFKA
;
A
#
# COMPACT_ATOMS: atom_id res chain seq x y z
N MET A 1 -25.11 -16.77 -21.33
CA MET A 1 -24.92 -15.33 -21.55
C MET A 1 -23.84 -15.14 -22.60
N GLN A 2 -24.11 -14.40 -23.69
CA GLN A 2 -23.08 -14.11 -24.71
C GLN A 2 -22.06 -13.12 -24.12
N GLN A 3 -20.79 -13.50 -24.13
CA GLN A 3 -19.72 -12.58 -23.71
C GLN A 3 -19.71 -11.32 -24.60
N PRO A 4 -19.48 -10.13 -24.05
CA PRO A 4 -19.41 -8.91 -24.85
C PRO A 4 -18.42 -9.04 -26.01
N LYS A 5 -18.78 -8.57 -27.22
CA LYS A 5 -17.88 -8.65 -28.41
C LYS A 5 -16.49 -8.06 -28.16
N ASN A 6 -16.37 -7.07 -27.28
CA ASN A 6 -15.10 -6.47 -26.87
C ASN A 6 -14.24 -7.39 -26.01
N LEU A 7 -14.82 -8.22 -25.14
CA LEU A 7 -14.07 -9.17 -24.32
C LEU A 7 -13.38 -10.24 -25.17
N ASN A 8 -14.10 -10.83 -26.13
CA ASN A 8 -13.50 -11.84 -27.04
C ASN A 8 -12.35 -11.26 -27.87
N ARG A 9 -12.43 -9.98 -28.26
CA ARG A 9 -11.34 -9.30 -28.97
C ARG A 9 -10.12 -9.11 -28.05
N LEU A 10 -10.35 -8.71 -26.81
CA LEU A 10 -9.31 -8.57 -25.80
C LEU A 10 -8.62 -9.90 -25.52
N LEU A 11 -9.40 -10.96 -25.24
CA LEU A 11 -8.85 -12.32 -24.97
C LEU A 11 -7.98 -12.83 -26.11
N ARG A 12 -8.40 -12.62 -27.38
CA ARG A 12 -7.59 -12.98 -28.56
C ARG A 12 -6.30 -12.12 -28.65
N ALA A 13 -6.35 -10.85 -28.30
CA ALA A 13 -5.18 -9.99 -28.30
C ALA A 13 -4.17 -10.40 -27.22
N LEU A 14 -4.65 -10.80 -26.06
CA LEU A 14 -3.82 -11.29 -24.95
C LEU A 14 -3.18 -12.65 -25.29
N SER A 15 -3.94 -13.56 -25.93
CA SER A 15 -3.41 -14.85 -26.39
C SER A 15 -2.25 -14.69 -27.38
N ARG A 16 -2.32 -13.70 -28.29
CA ARG A 16 -1.20 -13.38 -29.21
C ARG A 16 0.02 -12.81 -28.49
N GLN A 17 -0.14 -12.33 -27.25
CA GLN A 17 0.95 -11.85 -26.41
C GLN A 17 1.48 -12.91 -25.44
N GLY A 18 1.07 -14.16 -25.63
CA GLY A 18 1.54 -15.29 -24.84
C GLY A 18 0.76 -15.50 -23.52
N LEU A 19 -0.46 -14.96 -23.40
CA LEU A 19 -1.30 -15.11 -22.22
C LEU A 19 -2.56 -15.90 -22.55
N ASP A 20 -2.81 -16.96 -21.79
CA ASP A 20 -4.10 -17.63 -21.78
C ASP A 20 -4.97 -17.01 -20.68
N VAL A 21 -6.08 -16.44 -21.08
CA VAL A 21 -6.96 -15.68 -20.18
C VAL A 21 -8.39 -16.17 -20.34
N SER A 22 -9.04 -16.49 -19.23
CA SER A 22 -10.47 -16.76 -19.15
C SER A 22 -11.14 -15.75 -18.20
N TYR A 23 -12.44 -15.52 -18.39
CA TYR A 23 -13.23 -14.63 -17.54
C TYR A 23 -14.53 -15.31 -17.14
N SER A 24 -14.75 -15.41 -15.86
CA SER A 24 -15.99 -15.98 -15.28
C SER A 24 -16.27 -15.36 -13.92
N ASN A 25 -17.53 -15.04 -13.64
CA ASN A 25 -17.96 -14.51 -12.34
C ASN A 25 -17.13 -13.32 -11.86
N LYS A 26 -16.88 -12.33 -12.74
CA LYS A 26 -16.06 -11.13 -12.47
C LYS A 26 -14.58 -11.43 -12.15
N VAL A 27 -14.10 -12.65 -12.36
CA VAL A 27 -12.71 -13.04 -12.14
C VAL A 27 -12.06 -13.39 -13.48
N TYR A 28 -10.92 -12.74 -13.76
CA TYR A 28 -10.00 -13.14 -14.80
C TYR A 28 -9.02 -14.17 -14.24
N SER A 29 -8.93 -15.33 -14.87
CA SER A 29 -7.87 -16.32 -14.62
C SER A 29 -6.85 -16.25 -15.75
N ILE A 30 -5.58 -16.10 -15.40
CA ILE A 30 -4.49 -15.76 -16.31
C ILE A 30 -3.36 -16.76 -16.13
N SER A 31 -2.83 -17.30 -17.24
CA SER A 31 -1.60 -18.09 -17.25
C SER A 31 -0.73 -17.74 -18.46
N LEU A 32 0.55 -18.08 -18.43
CA LEU A 32 1.39 -18.03 -19.61
C LEU A 32 1.03 -19.20 -20.53
N ASN A 33 0.91 -18.96 -21.85
CA ASN A 33 0.57 -20.03 -22.78
C ASN A 33 1.75 -20.99 -23.06
N SER A 34 1.46 -22.17 -23.62
CA SER A 34 2.41 -23.24 -23.82
C SER A 34 3.56 -22.89 -24.75
N SER A 35 3.38 -21.97 -25.71
CA SER A 35 4.44 -21.55 -26.63
C SER A 35 5.59 -20.81 -25.93
N LEU A 36 5.35 -20.21 -24.76
CA LEU A 36 6.40 -19.64 -23.92
C LEU A 36 6.98 -20.64 -22.91
N LYS A 37 6.31 -21.79 -22.69
CA LYS A 37 6.76 -22.84 -21.77
C LYS A 37 7.90 -23.69 -22.35
N GLU A 38 7.98 -23.85 -23.68
CA GLU A 38 8.97 -24.74 -24.36
C GLU A 38 10.41 -24.26 -24.15
N HIS A 39 10.64 -22.97 -23.93
CA HIS A 39 11.99 -22.43 -23.65
C HIS A 39 12.53 -22.77 -22.23
N TRP A 40 11.71 -23.36 -21.36
CA TRP A 40 12.09 -23.73 -19.98
C TRP A 40 12.42 -25.20 -19.79
N GLN A 41 12.20 -26.06 -20.83
CA GLN A 41 12.33 -27.52 -20.71
C GLN A 41 13.69 -28.07 -21.10
N ASP A 42 14.59 -27.28 -21.67
CA ASP A 42 15.79 -27.80 -22.36
C ASP A 42 17.09 -27.79 -21.54
N ASP A 43 17.00 -27.51 -20.21
CA ASP A 43 18.19 -27.55 -19.36
C ASP A 43 18.20 -28.82 -18.48
N SER A 44 19.24 -29.65 -18.60
CA SER A 44 19.37 -30.94 -17.93
C SER A 44 19.35 -30.82 -16.38
N ALA A 45 19.80 -29.68 -15.82
CA ALA A 45 19.74 -29.38 -14.39
C ALA A 45 18.30 -29.16 -13.88
N THR A 46 17.39 -28.73 -14.77
CA THR A 46 15.98 -28.52 -14.44
C THR A 46 15.16 -29.81 -14.41
N LYS A 47 15.65 -30.88 -15.05
CA LYS A 47 14.92 -32.16 -15.13
C LYS A 47 14.91 -32.94 -13.81
N GLU A 48 15.99 -32.90 -13.02
CA GLU A 48 16.04 -33.55 -11.70
C GLU A 48 15.24 -32.76 -10.66
N LEU A 49 15.30 -31.43 -10.70
CA LEU A 49 14.52 -30.55 -9.82
C LEU A 49 13.02 -30.64 -10.08
N ASN A 50 12.60 -30.77 -11.34
CA ASN A 50 11.21 -30.95 -11.75
C ASN A 50 10.57 -32.24 -11.20
N SER A 51 11.35 -33.27 -10.83
CA SER A 51 10.81 -34.48 -10.22
C SER A 51 10.37 -34.30 -8.77
N SER A 52 11.10 -33.52 -7.96
CA SER A 52 10.74 -33.26 -6.56
C SER A 52 9.66 -32.16 -6.42
N LEU A 53 9.59 -31.24 -7.36
CA LEU A 53 8.57 -30.20 -7.39
C LEU A 53 7.24 -30.67 -7.99
N LYS A 54 7.23 -31.76 -8.77
CA LYS A 54 6.02 -32.38 -9.33
C LYS A 54 5.06 -32.91 -8.26
N GLU A 55 5.54 -33.22 -7.06
CA GLU A 55 4.69 -33.65 -5.95
C GLU A 55 3.79 -32.53 -5.38
N HIS A 56 4.11 -31.25 -5.65
CA HIS A 56 3.32 -30.09 -5.25
C HIS A 56 2.41 -29.52 -6.33
N TRP A 57 2.54 -29.98 -7.57
CA TRP A 57 1.73 -29.56 -8.71
C TRP A 57 1.07 -30.81 -9.31
N GLN A 58 -0.21 -31.01 -9.02
CA GLN A 58 -0.99 -32.04 -9.72
C GLN A 58 -0.96 -31.75 -11.21
N ASP A 59 -0.70 -32.80 -11.98
CA ASP A 59 -0.43 -32.79 -13.43
C ASP A 59 -1.21 -31.75 -14.25
N GLY A 60 -0.48 -30.96 -15.02
CA GLY A 60 -0.99 -30.33 -16.25
C GLY A 60 -1.32 -28.84 -16.19
N ASP A 61 -1.53 -28.21 -15.05
CA ASP A 61 -1.95 -26.82 -14.97
C ASP A 61 -0.78 -25.86 -14.69
N ALA A 62 -0.55 -24.91 -15.63
CA ALA A 62 0.34 -23.78 -15.38
C ALA A 62 -0.17 -22.94 -14.18
N PRO A 63 0.73 -22.33 -13.40
CA PRO A 63 0.33 -21.42 -12.34
C PRO A 63 -0.65 -20.38 -12.87
N LYS A 64 -1.83 -20.32 -12.25
CA LYS A 64 -2.87 -19.36 -12.61
C LYS A 64 -2.86 -18.22 -11.63
N ALA A 65 -2.93 -17.00 -12.16
CA ALA A 65 -3.21 -15.80 -11.37
C ALA A 65 -4.68 -15.42 -11.52
N GLU A 66 -5.30 -14.91 -10.48
CA GLU A 66 -6.69 -14.45 -10.49
C GLU A 66 -6.77 -12.94 -10.26
N VAL A 67 -7.61 -12.24 -11.03
CA VAL A 67 -7.92 -10.82 -10.84
C VAL A 67 -9.41 -10.64 -10.70
N LEU A 68 -9.86 -10.04 -9.60
CA LEU A 68 -11.24 -9.62 -9.43
C LEU A 68 -11.43 -8.25 -10.11
N LEU A 69 -12.32 -8.14 -11.09
CA LEU A 69 -12.60 -6.88 -11.77
C LEU A 69 -14.11 -6.74 -12.04
N PRO A 70 -14.68 -5.55 -11.80
CA PRO A 70 -16.05 -5.25 -12.21
C PRO A 70 -16.23 -5.43 -13.71
N GLU A 71 -17.43 -5.78 -14.14
CA GLU A 71 -17.76 -5.89 -15.56
C GLU A 71 -17.56 -4.52 -16.26
N GLY A 72 -16.89 -4.55 -17.43
CA GLY A 72 -16.61 -3.35 -18.21
C GLY A 72 -15.41 -2.52 -17.74
N PHE A 73 -14.73 -2.89 -16.66
CA PHE A 73 -13.51 -2.20 -16.23
C PHE A 73 -12.39 -2.37 -17.26
N PRO A 74 -11.56 -1.34 -17.43
CA PRO A 74 -10.42 -1.41 -18.33
C PRO A 74 -9.42 -2.45 -17.83
N VAL A 75 -9.00 -3.33 -18.73
CA VAL A 75 -7.99 -4.35 -18.49
C VAL A 75 -6.74 -4.00 -19.29
N GLU A 76 -5.65 -3.76 -18.61
CA GLU A 76 -4.38 -3.45 -19.24
C GLU A 76 -3.52 -4.70 -19.41
N ALA A 77 -3.18 -5.04 -20.68
CA ALA A 77 -2.36 -6.20 -21.01
C ALA A 77 -1.02 -6.21 -20.26
N LYS A 78 -0.41 -5.04 -20.04
CA LYS A 78 0.83 -4.91 -19.26
C LYS A 78 0.66 -5.40 -17.82
N ALA A 79 -0.43 -5.03 -17.15
CA ALA A 79 -0.70 -5.46 -15.77
C ALA A 79 -0.94 -6.98 -15.70
N LEU A 80 -1.73 -7.53 -16.64
CA LEU A 80 -1.97 -8.96 -16.69
C LEU A 80 -0.68 -9.75 -16.93
N LYS A 81 0.20 -9.27 -17.82
CA LYS A 81 1.52 -9.88 -18.05
C LYS A 81 2.41 -9.83 -16.81
N GLN A 82 2.41 -8.69 -16.09
CA GLN A 82 3.13 -8.56 -14.81
C GLN A 82 2.64 -9.57 -13.78
N LEU A 83 1.33 -9.76 -13.67
CA LEU A 83 0.74 -10.70 -12.72
C LEU A 83 1.02 -12.16 -13.11
N ALA A 84 0.90 -12.51 -14.39
CA ALA A 84 1.25 -13.84 -14.88
C ALA A 84 2.74 -14.16 -14.67
N ASN A 85 3.63 -13.19 -14.91
CA ASN A 85 5.05 -13.33 -14.62
C ASN A 85 5.30 -13.55 -13.13
N LEU A 86 4.62 -12.80 -12.25
CA LEU A 86 4.73 -12.97 -10.80
C LEU A 86 4.29 -14.36 -10.37
N ALA A 87 3.19 -14.89 -10.91
CA ALA A 87 2.69 -16.23 -10.61
C ALA A 87 3.68 -17.35 -10.99
N ASN A 88 4.56 -17.09 -11.97
CA ASN A 88 5.53 -18.06 -12.45
C ASN A 88 6.93 -17.92 -11.83
N VAL A 89 7.10 -17.05 -10.82
CA VAL A 89 8.40 -16.88 -10.13
C VAL A 89 8.73 -18.13 -9.32
N ARG A 90 9.94 -18.65 -9.51
CA ARG A 90 10.52 -19.76 -8.75
C ARG A 90 12.02 -19.56 -8.63
N HIS A 91 12.61 -20.10 -7.58
CA HIS A 91 14.04 -20.13 -7.44
C HIS A 91 14.57 -21.51 -7.85
N PRO A 92 15.64 -21.60 -8.67
CA PRO A 92 16.15 -22.88 -9.17
C PRO A 92 16.68 -23.83 -8.10
N GLN A 93 16.98 -23.33 -6.91
CA GLN A 93 17.47 -24.08 -5.76
C GLN A 93 16.42 -24.14 -4.61
N GLY A 94 15.15 -24.18 -4.96
CA GLY A 94 14.07 -24.31 -3.97
C GLY A 94 13.26 -23.02 -3.74
N GLY A 95 11.98 -23.22 -3.56
CA GLY A 95 10.99 -22.13 -3.36
C GLY A 95 10.21 -21.77 -4.62
N CYS A 96 8.92 -21.55 -4.44
CA CYS A 96 8.00 -21.21 -5.53
C CYS A 96 6.86 -20.31 -5.07
N VAL A 97 6.15 -19.73 -6.03
CA VAL A 97 4.86 -19.09 -5.81
C VAL A 97 3.78 -20.16 -5.71
N CYS A 98 3.00 -20.12 -4.64
CA CYS A 98 1.87 -21.02 -4.42
C CYS A 98 0.57 -20.48 -5.01
N ARG A 99 0.33 -19.18 -4.81
CA ARG A 99 -0.89 -18.50 -5.25
C ARG A 99 -0.58 -17.06 -5.61
N THR A 100 -1.31 -16.55 -6.60
CA THR A 100 -1.24 -15.15 -7.00
C THR A 100 -2.64 -14.66 -7.32
N CYS A 101 -3.01 -13.53 -6.74
CA CYS A 101 -4.26 -12.86 -7.03
C CYS A 101 -4.09 -11.34 -7.07
N ALA A 102 -5.13 -10.64 -7.49
CA ALA A 102 -5.14 -9.19 -7.51
C ALA A 102 -6.54 -8.64 -7.21
N THR A 103 -6.54 -7.48 -6.58
CA THR A 103 -7.72 -6.70 -6.19
C THR A 103 -8.27 -5.86 -7.35
N PRO A 104 -9.52 -5.33 -7.27
CA PRO A 104 -10.17 -4.62 -8.38
C PRO A 104 -9.50 -3.30 -8.80
N ASP A 105 -8.74 -2.68 -7.94
CA ASP A 105 -7.95 -1.48 -8.24
C ASP A 105 -6.69 -1.76 -9.09
N PHE A 106 -6.53 -3.00 -9.52
CA PHE A 106 -5.43 -3.53 -10.32
C PHE A 106 -5.04 -2.66 -11.53
N HIS A 107 -3.75 -2.33 -11.65
CA HIS A 107 -3.18 -1.57 -12.77
C HIS A 107 -1.67 -1.81 -12.89
N PRO A 108 -1.01 -1.42 -14.02
CA PRO A 108 0.41 -1.60 -14.18
C PRO A 108 1.23 -0.92 -13.09
N GLY A 109 2.23 -1.64 -12.59
CA GLY A 109 3.18 -1.11 -11.62
C GLY A 109 4.59 -1.03 -12.20
N ASP A 110 5.47 -0.38 -11.43
CA ASP A 110 6.90 -0.32 -11.70
C ASP A 110 7.60 -1.61 -11.26
N ALA A 111 8.85 -1.78 -11.70
CA ALA A 111 9.70 -2.92 -11.34
C ALA A 111 9.10 -4.31 -11.64
N GLY A 112 8.21 -4.41 -12.64
CA GLY A 112 7.69 -5.70 -13.12
C GLY A 112 6.54 -6.28 -12.33
N VAL A 113 6.03 -5.61 -11.28
CA VAL A 113 4.91 -6.08 -10.44
C VAL A 113 3.77 -5.08 -10.47
N ALA A 114 2.58 -5.53 -10.87
CA ALA A 114 1.38 -4.69 -10.93
C ALA A 114 0.92 -4.26 -9.52
N ILE A 115 0.28 -3.10 -9.44
CA ILE A 115 -0.38 -2.62 -8.22
C ILE A 115 -1.70 -3.36 -8.04
N GLY A 116 -2.05 -3.69 -6.82
CA GLY A 116 -3.17 -4.57 -6.48
C GLY A 116 -2.79 -6.05 -6.42
N SER A 117 -1.50 -6.39 -6.61
CA SER A 117 -1.03 -7.78 -6.59
C SER A 117 -0.82 -8.33 -5.18
N ILE A 118 -1.22 -9.58 -4.99
CA ILE A 118 -0.96 -10.38 -3.80
C ILE A 118 -0.32 -11.69 -4.23
N VAL A 119 0.80 -12.06 -3.64
CA VAL A 119 1.51 -13.30 -3.95
C VAL A 119 1.86 -14.07 -2.69
N GLN A 120 1.51 -15.35 -2.67
CA GLN A 120 1.90 -16.29 -1.62
C GLN A 120 3.07 -17.15 -2.11
N THR A 121 4.14 -17.22 -1.33
CA THR A 121 5.35 -17.99 -1.63
C THR A 121 5.63 -19.01 -0.54
N THR A 122 6.28 -20.10 -0.90
CA THR A 122 6.87 -21.05 0.02
C THR A 122 8.35 -21.24 -0.30
N GLY A 123 9.19 -21.36 0.73
CA GLY A 123 10.63 -21.54 0.59
C GLY A 123 11.39 -20.39 -0.07
N MET A 124 10.75 -19.25 -0.33
CA MET A 124 11.40 -18.07 -0.91
C MET A 124 10.64 -16.78 -0.61
N VAL A 125 11.34 -15.64 -0.75
CA VAL A 125 10.77 -14.28 -0.78
C VAL A 125 11.16 -13.57 -2.06
N ILE A 126 10.36 -12.59 -2.50
CA ILE A 126 10.59 -11.82 -3.74
C ILE A 126 10.74 -10.33 -3.37
N PRO A 127 11.97 -9.81 -3.15
CA PRO A 127 12.16 -8.43 -2.71
C PRO A 127 11.51 -7.36 -3.62
N ALA A 128 11.49 -7.59 -4.93
CA ALA A 128 10.85 -6.69 -5.88
C ALA A 128 9.32 -6.67 -5.77
N ALA A 129 8.69 -7.68 -5.14
CA ALA A 129 7.23 -7.80 -5.09
C ALA A 129 6.57 -6.78 -4.16
N VAL A 130 7.26 -6.32 -3.10
CA VAL A 130 6.74 -5.28 -2.21
C VAL A 130 6.88 -3.87 -2.81
N GLY A 131 7.86 -3.67 -3.68
CA GLY A 131 8.19 -2.38 -4.28
C GLY A 131 9.14 -1.54 -3.41
N SER A 132 9.26 -0.24 -3.74
CA SER A 132 10.19 0.68 -3.06
C SER A 132 9.51 1.52 -1.96
N ASP A 133 8.19 1.56 -1.92
CA ASP A 133 7.43 2.27 -0.88
C ASP A 133 6.93 1.26 0.17
N ILE A 134 7.90 0.65 0.86
CA ILE A 134 7.65 -0.35 1.90
C ILE A 134 6.78 0.26 2.99
N ASN A 135 5.75 -0.47 3.43
CA ASN A 135 4.76 0.00 4.42
C ASN A 135 4.10 1.34 4.01
N CYS A 136 3.92 1.59 2.69
CA CYS A 136 2.90 2.55 2.30
C CYS A 136 1.56 2.08 2.86
N GLY A 137 0.77 3.00 3.43
CA GLY A 137 -0.44 2.62 4.13
C GLY A 137 -1.35 3.79 4.41
N MET A 138 -2.50 3.48 5.01
CA MET A 138 -3.54 4.42 5.40
C MET A 138 -3.66 4.49 6.91
N ARG A 139 -3.75 5.72 7.45
CA ARG A 139 -4.07 5.99 8.85
C ARG A 139 -5.30 6.87 8.92
N LEU A 140 -6.36 6.41 9.61
CA LEU A 140 -7.64 7.10 9.72
C LEU A 140 -7.93 7.48 11.17
N HIS A 141 -8.25 8.74 11.38
CA HIS A 141 -8.74 9.29 12.64
C HIS A 141 -10.14 9.87 12.47
N VAL A 142 -10.91 9.91 13.55
CA VAL A 142 -12.16 10.67 13.63
C VAL A 142 -12.03 11.69 14.75
N ALA A 143 -12.51 12.91 14.49
CA ALA A 143 -12.43 13.99 15.47
C ALA A 143 -13.82 14.30 16.06
N ASP A 144 -13.87 14.68 17.33
CA ASP A 144 -15.10 15.17 17.95
C ASP A 144 -15.35 16.63 17.53
N LEU A 145 -15.53 16.81 16.25
CA LEU A 145 -15.70 18.08 15.56
C LEU A 145 -16.69 17.90 14.41
N SER A 146 -17.69 18.77 14.32
CA SER A 146 -18.63 18.80 13.20
C SER A 146 -18.08 19.57 12.02
N ILE A 147 -18.63 19.33 10.82
CA ILE A 147 -18.26 20.08 9.61
C ILE A 147 -18.51 21.60 9.76
N ALA A 148 -19.58 22.02 10.47
CA ALA A 148 -19.89 23.42 10.69
C ALA A 148 -18.83 24.10 11.57
N GLN A 149 -18.41 23.44 12.65
CA GLN A 149 -17.34 23.94 13.52
C GLN A 149 -16.01 24.02 12.78
N PHE A 150 -15.67 22.97 12.01
CA PHE A 150 -14.45 22.96 11.19
C PHE A 150 -14.45 24.10 10.17
N SER A 151 -15.53 24.28 9.42
CA SER A 151 -15.64 25.31 8.39
C SER A 151 -15.48 26.73 8.93
N ALA A 152 -15.92 27.00 10.17
CA ALA A 152 -15.82 28.31 10.79
C ALA A 152 -14.38 28.81 11.01
N LYS A 153 -13.41 27.88 11.15
CA LYS A 153 -11.99 28.23 11.38
C LYS A 153 -11.05 27.53 10.40
N ARG A 154 -11.60 27.01 9.32
CA ARG A 154 -10.89 26.21 8.32
C ARG A 154 -9.62 26.90 7.81
N ASP A 155 -9.72 28.17 7.42
CA ASP A 155 -8.61 28.90 6.81
C ASP A 155 -7.43 29.06 7.77
N GLN A 156 -7.70 29.33 9.05
CA GLN A 156 -6.66 29.38 10.09
C GLN A 156 -5.98 28.02 10.24
N PHE A 157 -6.74 26.92 10.24
CA PHE A 157 -6.19 25.57 10.29
C PHE A 157 -5.33 25.26 9.07
N VAL A 158 -5.81 25.58 7.87
CA VAL A 158 -5.09 25.35 6.60
C VAL A 158 -3.74 26.08 6.58
N GLU A 159 -3.68 27.34 7.03
CA GLU A 159 -2.43 28.10 7.06
C GLU A 159 -1.40 27.47 8.02
N LEU A 160 -1.81 26.99 9.17
CA LEU A 160 -0.91 26.28 10.10
C LEU A 160 -0.41 24.97 9.50
N MET A 161 -1.30 24.19 8.87
CA MET A 161 -0.93 22.93 8.22
C MET A 161 -0.01 23.12 7.01
N LYS A 162 -0.17 24.19 6.24
CA LYS A 162 0.79 24.58 5.19
C LYS A 162 2.18 24.79 5.77
N GLY A 163 2.28 25.47 6.91
CA GLY A 163 3.54 25.65 7.63
C GLY A 163 4.22 24.30 7.88
N ASP A 164 3.51 23.38 8.50
CA ASP A 164 4.08 22.09 8.91
C ASP A 164 4.35 21.16 7.72
N TYR A 165 3.44 21.06 6.76
CA TYR A 165 3.56 20.09 5.68
C TYR A 165 4.40 20.56 4.49
N PHE A 166 4.47 21.89 4.23
CA PHE A 166 5.13 22.42 3.03
C PHE A 166 6.28 23.37 3.31
N PHE A 167 6.23 24.16 4.40
CA PHE A 167 7.22 25.20 4.66
C PHE A 167 8.21 24.84 5.77
N GLY A 168 8.14 23.59 6.29
CA GLY A 168 9.14 23.06 7.20
C GLY A 168 9.09 23.65 8.62
N THR A 169 7.94 24.21 9.06
CA THR A 169 7.79 24.68 10.44
C THR A 169 7.67 23.54 11.45
N ARG A 170 7.44 22.30 10.97
CA ARG A 170 7.44 21.12 11.81
C ARG A 170 8.83 20.85 12.39
N ASP A 171 8.88 20.54 13.65
CA ASP A 171 10.06 19.98 14.30
C ASP A 171 9.73 18.55 14.79
N VAL A 172 10.20 17.56 14.05
CA VAL A 172 10.09 16.13 14.38
C VAL A 172 11.49 15.53 14.65
N SER A 173 12.42 16.40 15.13
CA SER A 173 13.72 15.95 15.58
C SER A 173 13.60 14.94 16.72
N MET A 174 14.53 14.01 16.78
CA MET A 174 14.60 12.99 17.83
C MET A 174 16.05 12.71 18.22
N THR A 175 16.28 12.12 19.38
CA THR A 175 17.64 11.70 19.76
C THR A 175 18.11 10.53 18.92
N ALA A 176 19.42 10.32 18.82
CA ALA A 176 20.00 9.15 18.17
C ALA A 176 19.45 7.83 18.78
N LYS A 177 19.21 7.80 20.11
CA LYS A 177 18.57 6.68 20.81
C LYS A 177 17.17 6.42 20.29
N THR A 178 16.34 7.47 20.19
CA THR A 178 14.97 7.39 19.69
C THR A 178 14.91 6.93 18.22
N ALA A 179 15.81 7.45 17.37
CA ALA A 179 15.91 7.02 15.98
C ALA A 179 16.24 5.52 15.84
N ARG A 180 17.19 5.02 16.65
CA ARG A 180 17.51 3.58 16.67
C ARG A 180 16.35 2.74 17.14
N ALA A 181 15.67 3.14 18.22
CA ALA A 181 14.51 2.45 18.75
C ALA A 181 13.35 2.41 17.74
N MET A 182 13.13 3.51 17.02
CA MET A 182 12.16 3.58 15.92
C MET A 182 12.46 2.54 14.82
N PHE A 183 13.68 2.49 14.30
CA PHE A 183 14.04 1.54 13.25
C PHE A 183 13.95 0.08 13.70
N GLN A 184 14.25 -0.19 14.95
CA GLN A 184 14.26 -1.55 15.50
C GLN A 184 12.88 -2.04 15.93
N HIS A 185 12.05 -1.18 16.54
CA HIS A 185 10.83 -1.56 17.23
C HIS A 185 9.59 -0.73 16.83
N GLY A 186 9.68 0.11 15.80
CA GLY A 186 8.54 0.90 15.30
C GLY A 186 7.98 1.89 16.32
N ILE A 187 6.64 2.01 16.34
CA ILE A 187 5.93 2.95 17.24
C ILE A 187 6.22 2.67 18.71
N PRO A 188 6.11 1.45 19.23
CA PRO A 188 6.40 1.20 20.64
C PRO A 188 7.80 1.63 21.06
N GLY A 189 8.83 1.24 20.29
CA GLY A 189 10.20 1.64 20.61
C GLY A 189 10.45 3.15 20.50
N TRP A 190 9.81 3.81 19.52
CA TRP A 190 9.86 5.26 19.41
C TRP A 190 9.20 5.94 20.62
N LEU A 191 8.00 5.46 21.05
CA LEU A 191 7.28 5.98 22.21
C LEU A 191 8.09 5.85 23.51
N ASP A 192 8.62 4.65 23.79
CA ASP A 192 9.41 4.41 24.99
C ASP A 192 10.62 5.35 25.08
N ALA A 193 11.33 5.54 23.95
CA ALA A 193 12.48 6.44 23.91
C ALA A 193 12.08 7.92 24.01
N MET A 194 10.90 8.32 23.47
CA MET A 194 10.38 9.68 23.59
C MET A 194 9.89 10.01 25.00
N LEU A 195 9.39 9.03 25.77
CA LEU A 195 9.05 9.22 27.19
C LEU A 195 10.27 9.58 28.03
N ASP A 196 11.43 9.05 27.69
CA ASP A 196 12.68 9.38 28.39
C ASP A 196 13.22 10.77 27.98
N GLU A 197 13.20 11.09 26.68
CA GLU A 197 13.80 12.29 26.11
C GLU A 197 12.96 12.86 24.98
N ALA A 198 11.79 13.46 25.32
CA ALA A 198 10.92 14.08 24.32
C ALA A 198 11.58 15.28 23.66
N THR A 199 11.46 15.39 22.33
CA THR A 199 12.01 16.48 21.53
C THR A 199 11.01 16.94 20.47
N GLY A 200 11.25 18.13 19.92
CA GLY A 200 10.48 18.68 18.81
C GLY A 200 9.03 19.05 19.16
N SER A 201 8.21 19.23 18.13
CA SER A 201 6.81 19.66 18.28
C SER A 201 5.94 18.63 19.02
N VAL A 202 6.31 17.36 18.93
CA VAL A 202 5.54 16.24 19.50
C VAL A 202 5.70 16.07 21.01
N ILE A 203 6.54 16.88 21.66
CA ILE A 203 6.64 16.92 23.15
C ILE A 203 5.28 17.22 23.82
N ASN A 204 4.39 17.90 23.10
CA ASN A 204 3.05 18.24 23.58
C ASN A 204 1.98 17.22 23.20
N SER A 205 2.37 16.06 22.65
CA SER A 205 1.45 14.95 22.34
C SER A 205 1.04 14.20 23.60
N ASP A 206 -0.11 13.57 23.55
CA ASP A 206 -0.58 12.66 24.58
C ASP A 206 0.02 11.28 24.36
N PHE A 207 1.13 10.99 25.04
CA PHE A 207 1.86 9.71 24.90
C PHE A 207 1.08 8.51 25.43
N GLU A 208 0.18 8.70 26.40
CA GLU A 208 -0.69 7.64 26.90
C GLU A 208 -1.72 7.24 25.83
N GLN A 209 -2.33 8.23 25.18
CA GLN A 209 -3.20 8.01 24.04
C GLN A 209 -2.45 7.29 22.91
N LEU A 210 -1.25 7.74 22.56
CA LEU A 210 -0.44 7.13 21.50
C LEU A 210 -0.09 5.67 21.80
N ALA A 211 0.25 5.34 23.05
CA ALA A 211 0.51 3.97 23.48
C ALA A 211 -0.74 3.09 23.36
N THR A 212 -1.90 3.60 23.75
CA THR A 212 -3.18 2.91 23.56
C THR A 212 -3.51 2.67 22.09
N GLU A 213 -3.19 3.62 21.21
CA GLU A 213 -3.42 3.54 19.77
C GLU A 213 -2.54 2.51 19.05
N CYS A 214 -1.48 2.01 19.68
CA CYS A 214 -0.75 0.85 19.14
C CYS A 214 -1.67 -0.35 18.93
N ASN A 215 -2.68 -0.57 19.77
CA ASN A 215 -3.68 -1.62 19.62
C ASN A 215 -4.61 -1.43 18.40
N ARG A 216 -4.64 -0.23 17.84
CA ARG A 216 -5.38 0.15 16.62
C ARG A 216 -4.46 0.35 15.42
N THR A 217 -3.22 -0.09 15.53
CA THR A 217 -2.25 -0.07 14.44
C THR A 217 -1.94 -1.51 14.05
N PHE A 218 -1.90 -1.79 12.76
CA PHE A 218 -1.57 -3.12 12.26
C PHE A 218 -0.23 -3.61 12.85
N LEU A 219 -0.18 -4.83 13.37
CA LEU A 219 0.96 -5.40 14.12
C LEU A 219 1.43 -4.53 15.30
N GLY A 220 0.57 -3.74 15.92
CA GLY A 220 0.95 -2.83 16.99
C GLY A 220 1.89 -1.69 16.54
N GLY A 221 2.01 -1.46 15.23
CA GLY A 221 2.92 -0.48 14.66
C GLY A 221 4.41 -0.89 14.74
N SER A 222 4.68 -2.20 14.84
CA SER A 222 6.03 -2.72 15.03
C SER A 222 6.29 -3.99 14.21
N MET A 223 7.46 -4.05 13.61
CA MET A 223 8.03 -5.25 13.03
C MET A 223 9.46 -5.44 13.55
N ASN A 224 9.99 -6.66 13.46
CA ASN A 224 11.33 -7.00 13.95
C ASN A 224 12.42 -6.46 13.01
N GLY A 225 12.70 -5.14 13.09
CA GLY A 225 13.73 -4.46 12.33
C GLY A 225 15.13 -4.61 12.92
N ASP A 226 16.13 -4.10 12.18
CA ASP A 226 17.51 -4.05 12.65
C ASP A 226 18.17 -2.74 12.17
N VAL A 227 18.71 -1.98 13.08
CA VAL A 227 19.34 -0.67 12.86
C VAL A 227 20.40 -0.68 11.76
N LYS A 228 21.09 -1.81 11.57
CA LYS A 228 22.13 -1.96 10.52
C LYS A 228 21.62 -1.75 9.09
N TRP A 229 20.31 -1.85 8.88
CA TRP A 229 19.67 -1.65 7.58
C TRP A 229 19.20 -0.21 7.35
N ALA A 230 19.16 0.60 8.41
CA ALA A 230 18.81 2.02 8.29
C ALA A 230 19.91 2.81 7.54
N PRO A 231 19.57 3.91 6.85
CA PRO A 231 20.56 4.82 6.34
C PRO A 231 21.46 5.35 7.46
N ALA A 232 22.79 5.31 7.27
CA ALA A 232 23.76 5.60 8.32
C ALA A 232 23.59 7.01 8.90
N GLU A 233 23.19 7.98 8.07
CA GLU A 233 22.96 9.37 8.46
C GLU A 233 21.77 9.54 9.41
N LEU A 234 20.85 8.58 9.47
CA LEU A 234 19.68 8.59 10.35
C LEU A 234 19.90 7.85 11.68
N VAL A 235 21.06 7.23 11.86
CA VAL A 235 21.39 6.45 13.07
C VAL A 235 22.80 6.80 13.61
N PRO A 236 23.11 8.09 13.82
CA PRO A 236 24.39 8.49 14.38
C PRO A 236 24.59 7.90 15.78
N ASN A 237 25.81 7.98 16.32
CA ASN A 237 26.09 7.46 17.65
C ASN A 237 25.41 8.25 18.76
N ASP A 238 25.32 9.56 18.60
CA ASP A 238 24.74 10.50 19.58
C ASP A 238 24.12 11.73 18.88
N GLY A 239 23.59 12.65 19.67
CA GLY A 239 23.01 13.91 19.21
C GLY A 239 21.59 13.80 18.67
N LEU A 240 21.16 14.88 18.01
CA LEU A 240 19.82 14.99 17.42
C LEU A 240 19.83 14.62 15.95
N VAL A 241 18.87 13.78 15.59
CA VAL A 241 18.56 13.41 14.20
C VAL A 241 17.45 14.33 13.67
N ARG A 242 17.71 14.97 12.54
CA ARG A 242 16.73 15.78 11.79
C ARG A 242 16.58 15.17 10.41
N ASP A 243 15.53 14.38 10.23
CA ASP A 243 15.24 13.75 8.94
C ASP A 243 14.24 14.60 8.14
N GLY A 244 14.63 15.02 6.95
CA GLY A 244 13.76 15.75 6.03
C GLY A 244 12.60 14.92 5.46
N GLY A 245 12.64 13.59 5.60
CA GLY A 245 11.59 12.67 5.14
C GLY A 245 10.52 12.39 6.17
N LEU A 246 10.87 12.41 7.45
CA LEU A 246 9.96 12.06 8.54
C LEU A 246 8.92 13.16 8.79
N GLY A 247 7.70 12.78 9.11
CA GLY A 247 6.57 13.71 9.25
C GLY A 247 6.21 14.42 7.92
N THR A 248 6.47 13.78 6.76
CA THR A 248 6.16 14.34 5.45
C THR A 248 5.20 13.47 4.65
N ILE A 249 4.31 14.13 3.90
CA ILE A 249 3.33 13.47 3.04
C ILE A 249 4.04 12.65 1.97
N GLY A 250 4.83 13.30 1.14
CA GLY A 250 5.48 12.72 -0.02
C GLY A 250 4.74 12.91 -1.33
N GLY A 251 5.45 12.64 -2.43
CA GLY A 251 4.90 12.83 -3.77
C GLY A 251 4.04 11.65 -4.25
N GLY A 252 3.55 11.77 -5.47
CA GLY A 252 2.70 10.77 -6.11
C GLY A 252 1.27 10.78 -5.57
N ASN A 253 0.72 9.60 -5.30
CA ASN A 253 -0.64 9.44 -4.75
C ASN A 253 -0.74 9.67 -3.23
N HIS A 254 0.34 10.04 -2.53
CA HIS A 254 0.30 10.37 -1.11
C HIS A 254 -0.49 11.64 -0.82
N PHE A 255 -1.16 11.68 0.32
CA PHE A 255 -1.98 12.82 0.74
C PHE A 255 -2.25 12.81 2.25
N VAL A 256 -2.68 13.95 2.76
CA VAL A 256 -3.44 14.07 4.01
C VAL A 256 -4.77 14.73 3.66
N GLU A 257 -5.87 14.10 4.00
CA GLU A 257 -7.21 14.54 3.60
C GLU A 257 -8.13 14.70 4.80
N ILE A 258 -8.78 15.85 4.89
CA ILE A 258 -9.88 16.09 5.83
C ILE A 258 -11.18 15.67 5.13
N GLN A 259 -11.97 14.90 5.84
CA GLN A 259 -13.20 14.28 5.37
C GLN A 259 -14.33 14.52 6.37
N VAL A 260 -15.55 14.29 5.96
CA VAL A 260 -16.70 14.16 6.85
C VAL A 260 -17.29 12.75 6.73
N VAL A 261 -17.62 12.13 7.85
CA VAL A 261 -18.37 10.86 7.86
C VAL A 261 -19.78 11.13 7.35
N GLU A 262 -20.03 10.84 6.07
CA GLU A 262 -21.30 11.14 5.39
C GLU A 262 -22.37 10.14 5.78
N GLU A 263 -22.02 8.85 5.76
CA GLU A 263 -22.94 7.76 5.99
C GLU A 263 -22.32 6.66 6.85
N VAL A 264 -23.10 6.12 7.78
CA VAL A 264 -22.77 4.92 8.57
C VAL A 264 -23.71 3.82 8.16
N VAL A 265 -23.16 2.78 7.51
CA VAL A 265 -23.91 1.61 7.00
C VAL A 265 -24.02 0.53 8.08
N ASP A 266 -22.90 0.04 8.61
CA ASP A 266 -22.87 -0.89 9.75
C ASP A 266 -22.72 -0.10 11.06
N LYS A 267 -23.86 0.17 11.69
CA LYS A 267 -23.93 0.97 12.94
C LYS A 267 -23.24 0.28 14.12
N ALA A 268 -23.28 -1.04 14.19
CA ALA A 268 -22.70 -1.79 15.31
C ALA A 268 -21.18 -1.75 15.26
N THR A 269 -20.59 -2.01 14.10
CA THR A 269 -19.14 -1.94 13.89
C THR A 269 -18.64 -0.49 14.02
N ALA A 270 -19.32 0.47 13.41
CA ALA A 270 -18.98 1.88 13.51
C ALA A 270 -18.97 2.38 14.97
N TYR A 271 -19.98 2.01 15.76
CA TYR A 271 -20.02 2.35 17.18
C TYR A 271 -18.80 1.80 17.95
N THR A 272 -18.43 0.54 17.70
CA THR A 272 -17.26 -0.10 18.32
C THR A 272 -15.94 0.63 17.97
N TRP A 273 -15.88 1.19 16.76
CA TRP A 273 -14.70 1.93 16.29
C TRP A 273 -14.75 3.44 16.59
N GLY A 274 -15.83 3.93 17.21
CA GLY A 274 -16.01 5.34 17.59
C GLY A 274 -16.39 6.24 16.41
N VAL A 275 -16.93 5.67 15.31
CA VAL A 275 -17.28 6.39 14.08
C VAL A 275 -18.76 6.76 14.08
N ARG A 276 -19.08 8.06 13.88
CA ARG A 276 -20.45 8.60 13.85
C ARG A 276 -20.64 9.50 12.63
N SER A 277 -21.84 9.51 12.06
CA SER A 277 -22.20 10.42 10.97
C SER A 277 -22.04 11.89 11.38
N GLY A 278 -21.55 12.72 10.48
CA GLY A 278 -21.32 14.15 10.68
C GLY A 278 -20.01 14.54 11.35
N GLN A 279 -19.23 13.58 11.87
CA GLN A 279 -17.88 13.85 12.41
C GLN A 279 -16.91 14.23 11.30
N ILE A 280 -15.96 15.10 11.65
CA ILE A 280 -14.74 15.25 10.85
C ILE A 280 -13.88 14.00 11.03
N ALA A 281 -13.35 13.51 9.92
CA ALA A 281 -12.32 12.49 9.88
C ALA A 281 -11.09 13.06 9.18
N PHE A 282 -9.91 12.48 9.42
CA PHE A 282 -8.75 12.74 8.61
C PHE A 282 -8.01 11.45 8.26
N MET A 283 -7.64 11.37 7.00
CA MET A 283 -6.97 10.22 6.43
C MET A 283 -5.58 10.60 5.96
N ILE A 284 -4.60 9.77 6.30
CA ILE A 284 -3.21 9.96 5.93
C ILE A 284 -2.76 8.79 5.07
N HIS A 285 -2.31 9.09 3.86
CA HIS A 285 -1.68 8.15 2.95
C HIS A 285 -0.20 8.50 2.81
N SER A 286 0.67 7.72 3.42
CA SER A 286 2.12 7.86 3.33
C SER A 286 2.82 6.55 3.72
N GLY A 287 4.13 6.47 3.49
CA GLY A 287 4.94 5.28 3.73
C GLY A 287 6.34 5.60 4.25
N SER A 288 7.28 4.72 3.95
CA SER A 288 8.67 4.77 4.44
C SER A 288 9.57 5.76 3.71
N ARG A 289 9.03 6.56 2.79
CA ARG A 289 9.74 7.65 2.14
C ARG A 289 11.07 7.20 1.49
N ASN A 290 12.14 7.97 1.68
CA ASN A 290 13.46 7.65 1.13
C ASN A 290 14.10 6.41 1.77
N VAL A 291 13.74 6.07 3.00
CA VAL A 291 14.22 4.85 3.68
C VAL A 291 13.77 3.60 2.92
N GLY A 292 12.48 3.53 2.55
CA GLY A 292 11.96 2.41 1.74
C GLY A 292 12.59 2.33 0.35
N LYS A 293 12.84 3.49 -0.30
CA LYS A 293 13.55 3.52 -1.59
C LYS A 293 14.99 3.00 -1.47
N TYR A 294 15.69 3.41 -0.42
CA TYR A 294 17.05 2.97 -0.14
C TYR A 294 17.09 1.45 0.08
N ILE A 295 16.27 0.92 0.98
CA ILE A 295 16.23 -0.51 1.30
C ILE A 295 15.72 -1.33 0.10
N GLY A 296 14.63 -0.92 -0.54
CA GLY A 296 14.07 -1.64 -1.69
C GLY A 296 15.02 -1.67 -2.89
N GLY A 297 15.78 -0.58 -3.13
CA GLY A 297 16.82 -0.52 -4.15
C GLY A 297 17.95 -1.49 -3.85
N MET A 298 18.53 -1.39 -2.65
CA MET A 298 19.62 -2.26 -2.19
C MET A 298 19.26 -3.75 -2.29
N TRP A 299 18.07 -4.15 -1.85
CA TRP A 299 17.68 -5.55 -1.85
C TRP A 299 17.30 -6.09 -3.23
N ARG A 300 16.81 -5.24 -4.12
CA ARG A 300 16.65 -5.61 -5.53
C ARG A 300 18.00 -5.94 -6.18
N ASP A 301 19.04 -5.16 -5.88
CA ASP A 301 20.37 -5.40 -6.42
C ASP A 301 21.01 -6.64 -5.76
N LYS A 302 20.94 -6.78 -4.44
CA LYS A 302 21.43 -7.97 -3.71
C LYS A 302 20.74 -9.26 -4.17
N SER A 303 19.44 -9.26 -4.40
CA SER A 303 18.72 -10.44 -4.89
C SER A 303 19.16 -10.83 -6.31
N ARG A 304 19.45 -9.85 -7.16
CA ARG A 304 20.02 -10.08 -8.49
C ARG A 304 21.45 -10.63 -8.42
N GLU A 305 22.28 -10.12 -7.52
CA GLU A 305 23.65 -10.59 -7.30
C GLU A 305 23.69 -12.01 -6.75
N ALA A 306 22.71 -12.39 -5.91
CA ALA A 306 22.59 -13.72 -5.33
C ALA A 306 22.08 -14.77 -6.33
N TRP A 307 21.57 -14.36 -7.50
CA TRP A 307 21.11 -15.30 -8.53
C TRP A 307 22.26 -16.15 -9.05
N PRO A 308 22.08 -17.48 -9.23
CA PRO A 308 23.14 -18.37 -9.69
C PRO A 308 23.72 -17.92 -11.04
N LYS A 309 25.01 -17.63 -11.09
CA LYS A 309 25.70 -17.10 -12.29
C LYS A 309 25.70 -18.05 -13.48
N THR A 310 25.49 -19.33 -13.24
CA THR A 310 25.43 -20.38 -14.27
C THR A 310 24.07 -20.43 -14.96
N LEU A 311 23.07 -19.74 -14.44
CA LEU A 311 21.71 -19.74 -14.96
C LEU A 311 21.36 -18.44 -15.67
N LYS A 312 20.51 -18.55 -16.69
CA LYS A 312 19.94 -17.40 -17.38
C LYS A 312 19.11 -16.57 -16.40
N TYR A 313 19.15 -15.25 -16.54
CA TYR A 313 18.31 -14.36 -15.75
C TYR A 313 16.83 -14.59 -16.05
N PRO A 314 15.94 -14.47 -15.02
CA PRO A 314 14.51 -14.56 -15.22
C PRO A 314 14.03 -13.50 -16.22
N GLU A 315 13.22 -13.90 -17.20
CA GLU A 315 12.64 -12.96 -18.19
C GLU A 315 11.72 -11.91 -17.53
N SER A 316 11.13 -12.26 -16.39
CA SER A 316 10.34 -11.33 -15.56
C SER A 316 11.18 -10.22 -14.95
N GLY A 317 12.51 -10.40 -14.82
CA GLY A 317 13.38 -9.50 -14.04
C GLY A 317 13.14 -9.58 -12.53
N LEU A 318 12.36 -10.56 -12.06
CA LEU A 318 12.08 -10.79 -10.63
C LEU A 318 13.05 -11.85 -10.09
N PHE A 319 13.88 -11.47 -9.14
CA PHE A 319 14.90 -12.33 -8.54
C PHE A 319 14.45 -12.70 -7.12
N PRO A 320 13.96 -13.92 -6.88
CA PRO A 320 13.64 -14.39 -5.53
C PRO A 320 14.91 -14.74 -4.75
N LEU A 321 14.80 -14.73 -3.41
CA LEU A 321 15.78 -15.28 -2.49
C LEU A 321 15.22 -16.58 -1.91
N SER A 322 15.97 -17.67 -2.04
CA SER A 322 15.56 -19.00 -1.55
C SER A 322 16.01 -19.23 -0.12
N VAL A 323 15.12 -19.81 0.70
CA VAL A 323 15.46 -20.24 2.06
C VAL A 323 16.51 -21.36 2.04
N GLU A 324 16.44 -22.25 1.07
CA GLU A 324 17.37 -23.35 0.93
C GLU A 324 18.76 -22.88 0.49
N ALA A 325 18.81 -22.02 -0.53
CA ALA A 325 20.07 -21.53 -1.09
C ALA A 325 20.72 -20.40 -0.29
N ASN A 326 19.91 -19.49 0.27
CA ASN A 326 20.37 -18.25 0.89
C ASN A 326 19.58 -17.90 2.17
N PRO A 327 19.51 -18.77 3.19
CA PRO A 327 18.68 -18.55 4.37
C PRO A 327 19.00 -17.26 5.12
N GLU A 328 20.28 -16.88 5.17
CA GLU A 328 20.74 -15.65 5.81
C GLU A 328 20.31 -14.39 5.05
N LEU A 329 20.29 -14.45 3.69
CA LEU A 329 19.81 -13.33 2.89
C LEU A 329 18.30 -13.16 3.02
N VAL A 330 17.54 -14.25 3.10
CA VAL A 330 16.08 -14.20 3.35
C VAL A 330 15.79 -13.53 4.69
N SER A 331 16.46 -13.99 5.76
CA SER A 331 16.30 -13.40 7.09
C SER A 331 16.71 -11.92 7.11
N SER A 332 17.84 -11.59 6.50
CA SER A 332 18.35 -10.22 6.41
C SER A 332 17.42 -9.31 5.60
N TYR A 333 16.83 -9.80 4.50
CA TYR A 333 15.84 -9.06 3.73
C TYR A 333 14.59 -8.74 4.55
N LEU A 334 14.04 -9.74 5.24
CA LEU A 334 12.84 -9.54 6.07
C LEU A 334 13.10 -8.55 7.22
N GLN A 335 14.28 -8.57 7.83
CA GLN A 335 14.67 -7.56 8.81
C GLN A 335 14.81 -6.16 8.20
N ALA A 336 15.38 -6.06 7.00
CA ALA A 336 15.52 -4.79 6.31
C ALA A 336 14.15 -4.22 5.89
N GLU A 337 13.25 -5.07 5.37
CA GLU A 337 11.87 -4.67 5.09
C GLU A 337 11.16 -4.18 6.36
N ALA A 338 11.30 -4.90 7.47
CA ALA A 338 10.77 -4.51 8.78
C ALA A 338 11.32 -3.16 9.27
N THR A 339 12.62 -2.90 9.05
CA THR A 339 13.25 -1.61 9.39
C THR A 339 12.61 -0.45 8.64
N ALA A 340 12.35 -0.60 7.33
CA ALA A 340 11.63 0.41 6.55
C ALA A 340 10.16 0.51 6.96
N ALA A 341 9.52 -0.62 7.28
CA ALA A 341 8.13 -0.66 7.74
C ALA A 341 7.94 0.11 9.05
N ASN A 342 8.84 -0.06 10.01
CA ASN A 342 8.83 0.66 11.28
C ASN A 342 8.88 2.18 11.07
N TYR A 343 9.76 2.66 10.18
CA TYR A 343 9.78 4.06 9.78
C TYR A 343 8.45 4.52 9.17
N GLY A 344 7.83 3.72 8.31
CA GLY A 344 6.54 4.04 7.68
C GLY A 344 5.41 4.23 8.69
N PHE A 345 5.31 3.38 9.71
CA PHE A 345 4.35 3.52 10.80
C PHE A 345 4.56 4.82 11.58
N VAL A 346 5.80 5.12 11.97
CA VAL A 346 6.11 6.35 12.72
C VAL A 346 5.90 7.59 11.85
N ASN A 347 6.21 7.55 10.55
CA ASN A 347 5.94 8.64 9.63
C ASN A 347 4.44 9.02 9.60
N ARG A 348 3.53 8.04 9.48
CA ARG A 348 2.08 8.29 9.51
C ARG A 348 1.61 8.77 10.87
N LEU A 349 2.14 8.23 11.95
CA LEU A 349 1.85 8.71 13.31
C LEU A 349 2.24 10.18 13.46
N LEU A 350 3.44 10.57 13.06
CA LEU A 350 3.91 11.96 13.18
C LEU A 350 3.10 12.95 12.33
N LEU A 351 2.70 12.55 11.11
CA LEU A 351 1.78 13.35 10.30
C LEU A 351 0.44 13.57 11.01
N ALA A 352 -0.08 12.54 11.70
CA ALA A 352 -1.32 12.65 12.49
C ALA A 352 -1.13 13.54 13.71
N GLU A 353 0.00 13.42 14.42
CA GLU A 353 0.25 14.25 15.60
C GLU A 353 0.39 15.73 15.27
N LEU A 354 1.12 16.07 14.21
CA LEU A 354 1.18 17.45 13.72
C LEU A 354 -0.23 18.00 13.46
N LEU A 355 -1.10 17.21 12.82
CA LEU A 355 -2.47 17.59 12.55
C LEU A 355 -3.28 17.74 13.84
N ARG A 356 -3.20 16.80 14.79
CA ARG A 356 -3.87 16.86 16.09
C ARG A 356 -3.45 18.10 16.90
N LEU A 357 -2.16 18.43 16.92
CA LEU A 357 -1.65 19.63 17.59
C LEU A 357 -2.28 20.91 16.99
N ARG A 358 -2.43 20.97 15.67
CA ARG A 358 -3.08 22.12 15.01
C ARG A 358 -4.58 22.13 15.20
N LEU A 359 -5.26 20.97 15.24
CA LEU A 359 -6.67 20.89 15.62
C LEU A 359 -6.89 21.49 17.03
N ARG A 360 -6.11 21.05 18.02
CA ARG A 360 -6.21 21.60 19.39
C ARG A 360 -5.90 23.09 19.44
N GLN A 361 -4.89 23.56 18.70
CA GLN A 361 -4.53 24.99 18.66
C GLN A 361 -5.67 25.86 18.11
N VAL A 362 -6.41 25.38 17.10
CA VAL A 362 -7.44 26.16 16.40
C VAL A 362 -8.83 25.99 17.04
N PHE A 363 -9.19 24.77 17.40
CA PHE A 363 -10.54 24.44 17.81
C PHE A 363 -10.70 24.19 19.32
N GLY A 364 -9.60 24.21 20.08
CA GLY A 364 -9.58 23.93 21.51
C GLY A 364 -9.44 22.43 21.80
N ASP A 365 -10.05 21.99 22.87
CA ASP A 365 -9.95 20.61 23.34
C ASP A 365 -10.77 19.65 22.46
N VAL A 366 -10.16 19.25 21.34
CA VAL A 366 -10.76 18.34 20.37
C VAL A 366 -10.03 16.99 20.44
N GLU A 367 -10.75 15.96 20.82
CA GLU A 367 -10.27 14.59 20.72
C GLU A 367 -10.32 14.11 19.27
N ALA A 368 -9.29 13.40 18.85
CA ALA A 368 -9.19 12.83 17.51
C ALA A 368 -8.51 11.44 17.54
N PRO A 369 -9.17 10.43 18.16
CA PRO A 369 -8.61 9.10 18.30
C PRO A 369 -8.38 8.41 16.97
N LEU A 370 -7.41 7.50 16.95
CA LEU A 370 -7.14 6.61 15.82
C LEU A 370 -8.29 5.61 15.65
N VAL A 371 -8.82 5.49 14.42
CA VAL A 371 -9.68 4.38 14.04
C VAL A 371 -8.83 3.16 13.71
N TYR A 372 -7.92 3.30 12.74
CA TYR A 372 -6.95 2.26 12.41
C TYR A 372 -5.80 2.79 11.55
N ASP A 373 -4.64 2.07 11.60
CA ASP A 373 -3.49 2.25 10.69
C ASP A 373 -3.16 0.94 10.00
N LEU A 374 -3.17 0.93 8.66
CA LEU A 374 -3.12 -0.29 7.83
C LEU A 374 -2.15 -0.14 6.66
N PRO A 375 -1.13 -1.01 6.52
CA PRO A 375 -0.23 -1.02 5.35
C PRO A 375 -0.89 -1.68 4.13
N HIS A 376 -0.35 -1.38 2.94
CA HIS A 376 -0.73 -2.02 1.68
C HIS A 376 0.46 -2.40 0.78
N ASN A 377 1.70 -2.22 1.27
CA ASN A 377 2.93 -2.72 0.64
C ASN A 377 3.76 -3.42 1.73
N ILE A 378 3.60 -4.73 1.88
CA ILE A 378 4.22 -5.46 2.99
C ILE A 378 4.30 -6.97 2.71
N THR A 379 5.35 -7.59 3.22
CA THR A 379 5.51 -9.05 3.26
C THR A 379 5.24 -9.56 4.68
N LEU A 380 4.33 -10.53 4.82
CA LEU A 380 3.92 -11.11 6.09
C LEU A 380 4.11 -12.62 6.07
N ALA A 381 4.55 -13.18 7.19
CA ALA A 381 4.53 -14.63 7.40
C ALA A 381 3.07 -15.06 7.59
N GLU A 382 2.53 -15.82 6.64
CA GLU A 382 1.15 -16.31 6.66
C GLU A 382 1.12 -17.78 6.20
N GLY A 383 0.59 -18.67 7.04
CA GLY A 383 0.59 -20.11 6.79
C GLY A 383 2.02 -20.68 6.80
N ALA A 384 2.34 -21.52 5.82
CA ALA A 384 3.64 -22.17 5.69
C ALA A 384 4.69 -21.31 4.91
N GLY A 385 4.42 -20.03 4.67
CA GLY A 385 5.30 -19.18 3.88
C GLY A 385 5.06 -17.70 4.08
N TRP A 386 5.15 -16.93 3.00
CA TRP A 386 4.96 -15.48 3.05
C TRP A 386 3.88 -15.03 2.07
N VAL A 387 3.10 -14.04 2.48
CA VAL A 387 2.19 -13.29 1.60
C VAL A 387 2.72 -11.88 1.42
N THR A 388 3.10 -11.53 0.20
CA THR A 388 3.54 -10.19 -0.16
C THR A 388 2.41 -9.46 -0.86
N ARG A 389 2.09 -8.26 -0.39
CA ARG A 389 1.07 -7.37 -0.94
C ARG A 389 1.72 -6.13 -1.54
N LYS A 390 1.26 -5.72 -2.72
CA LYS A 390 1.68 -4.46 -3.37
C LYS A 390 0.45 -3.70 -3.87
N GLY A 391 0.11 -2.61 -3.18
CA GLY A 391 -1.13 -1.90 -3.43
C GLY A 391 -2.36 -2.73 -3.11
N ALA A 392 -2.28 -3.55 -2.05
CA ALA A 392 -3.37 -4.32 -1.50
C ALA A 392 -3.23 -4.39 0.02
N CYS A 393 -4.33 -4.19 0.75
CA CYS A 393 -4.34 -4.22 2.22
C CYS A 393 -4.58 -5.64 2.74
N PRO A 394 -4.02 -6.03 3.90
CA PRO A 394 -4.59 -7.11 4.70
C PRO A 394 -6.06 -6.83 5.02
N ALA A 395 -6.92 -7.85 4.89
CA ALA A 395 -8.34 -7.78 5.19
C ALA A 395 -8.79 -9.05 5.95
N HIS A 396 -8.16 -9.27 7.09
CA HIS A 396 -8.50 -10.39 7.98
C HIS A 396 -9.90 -10.19 8.54
N SER A 397 -10.54 -11.27 9.00
CA SER A 397 -11.90 -11.19 9.57
C SER A 397 -11.97 -10.15 10.69
N ARG A 398 -12.97 -9.25 10.61
CA ARG A 398 -13.27 -8.15 11.54
C ARG A 398 -12.19 -7.04 11.61
N GLN A 399 -11.19 -7.07 10.75
CA GLN A 399 -10.17 -6.04 10.70
C GLN A 399 -10.69 -4.78 9.98
N PRO A 400 -10.42 -3.55 10.48
CA PRO A 400 -10.69 -2.34 9.72
C PRO A 400 -9.85 -2.28 8.42
N VAL A 401 -10.49 -1.93 7.32
CA VAL A 401 -9.86 -1.71 6.02
C VAL A 401 -10.22 -0.31 5.53
N ILE A 402 -9.22 0.45 5.12
CA ILE A 402 -9.37 1.86 4.75
C ILE A 402 -9.09 2.00 3.25
N VAL A 403 -10.08 2.39 2.47
CA VAL A 403 -9.97 2.50 1.02
C VAL A 403 -10.33 3.91 0.57
N PRO A 404 -9.34 4.76 0.25
CA PRO A 404 -9.60 6.09 -0.26
C PRO A 404 -10.14 6.06 -1.69
N GLY A 405 -11.04 6.99 -1.98
CA GLY A 405 -11.32 7.39 -3.35
C GLY A 405 -10.21 8.28 -3.93
N SER A 406 -10.49 8.92 -5.06
CA SER A 406 -9.66 10.03 -5.57
C SER A 406 -10.10 11.35 -4.93
N MET A 407 -9.36 12.44 -5.15
CA MET A 407 -9.79 13.78 -4.70
C MET A 407 -11.23 14.06 -5.16
N GLY A 408 -12.13 14.36 -4.20
CA GLY A 408 -13.55 14.58 -4.49
C GLY A 408 -14.43 13.35 -4.61
N ALA A 409 -13.88 12.16 -4.75
CA ALA A 409 -14.62 10.90 -4.66
C ALA A 409 -14.69 10.42 -3.20
N PRO A 410 -15.74 9.69 -2.81
CA PRO A 410 -15.86 9.19 -1.44
C PRO A 410 -14.77 8.17 -1.10
N SER A 411 -14.38 8.14 0.17
CA SER A 411 -13.56 7.09 0.76
C SER A 411 -14.42 6.15 1.62
N TYR A 412 -13.93 4.95 1.85
CA TYR A 412 -14.67 3.92 2.58
C TYR A 412 -13.86 3.38 3.76
N LEU A 413 -14.55 3.27 4.89
CA LEU A 413 -14.14 2.43 6.00
C LEU A 413 -14.90 1.12 5.91
N LEU A 414 -14.16 0.04 5.78
CA LEU A 414 -14.69 -1.31 5.54
C LEU A 414 -14.28 -2.24 6.69
N VAL A 415 -14.95 -3.37 6.81
CA VAL A 415 -14.54 -4.48 7.66
C VAL A 415 -14.11 -5.66 6.79
N GLY A 416 -12.96 -6.24 7.07
CA GLY A 416 -12.45 -7.43 6.38
C GLY A 416 -13.28 -8.67 6.72
N GLU A 417 -13.55 -9.50 5.72
CA GLU A 417 -14.29 -10.77 5.87
C GLU A 417 -13.34 -11.99 5.92
N GLY A 418 -12.05 -11.80 5.74
CA GLY A 418 -11.05 -12.87 5.80
C GLY A 418 -11.12 -13.85 4.64
N ASN A 419 -11.48 -13.38 3.43
CA ASN A 419 -11.65 -14.23 2.24
C ASN A 419 -10.34 -14.90 1.80
N ASP A 420 -10.24 -16.21 1.97
CA ASP A 420 -9.04 -16.98 1.64
C ASP A 420 -8.75 -17.04 0.13
N ARG A 421 -9.76 -16.93 -0.74
CA ARG A 421 -9.55 -16.94 -2.19
C ARG A 421 -8.64 -15.78 -2.63
N PHE A 422 -8.79 -14.61 -2.00
CA PHE A 422 -7.98 -13.43 -2.26
C PHE A 422 -6.92 -13.19 -1.16
N LEU A 423 -6.45 -14.28 -0.53
CA LEU A 423 -5.39 -14.25 0.49
C LEU A 423 -5.68 -13.22 1.59
N ARG A 424 -6.94 -13.14 2.03
CA ARG A 424 -7.39 -12.21 3.08
C ARG A 424 -6.92 -10.78 2.82
N SER A 425 -7.19 -10.28 1.61
CA SER A 425 -6.73 -8.97 1.15
C SER A 425 -7.84 -8.18 0.50
N ALA A 426 -7.70 -6.86 0.45
CA ALA A 426 -8.62 -5.92 -0.19
C ALA A 426 -7.86 -4.84 -0.97
N SER A 427 -8.55 -4.08 -1.81
CA SER A 427 -8.00 -2.93 -2.51
C SER A 427 -7.46 -1.88 -1.56
N HIS A 428 -6.41 -1.15 -1.98
CA HIS A 428 -5.86 -0.04 -1.23
C HIS A 428 -6.41 1.33 -1.64
N GLY A 429 -7.18 1.41 -2.74
CA GLY A 429 -7.75 2.64 -3.28
C GLY A 429 -8.58 2.39 -4.54
N ALA A 430 -8.84 3.44 -5.31
CA ALA A 430 -9.61 3.35 -6.56
C ALA A 430 -8.82 2.69 -7.71
N GLY A 431 -7.50 2.76 -7.69
CA GLY A 431 -6.65 2.37 -8.80
C GLY A 431 -6.63 3.38 -9.95
N ARG A 432 -5.50 3.49 -10.62
CA ARG A 432 -5.38 4.43 -11.77
C ARG A 432 -6.03 3.86 -13.02
N ALA A 433 -6.71 4.74 -13.77
CA ALA A 433 -7.25 4.46 -15.10
C ALA A 433 -6.36 5.04 -16.21
N ARG A 434 -5.57 6.08 -15.90
CA ARG A 434 -4.67 6.76 -16.84
C ARG A 434 -3.28 6.96 -16.21
N SER A 435 -2.23 6.92 -17.03
CA SER A 435 -0.89 7.25 -16.56
C SER A 435 -0.77 8.76 -16.23
N ARG A 436 0.21 9.12 -15.36
CA ARG A 436 0.50 10.53 -15.09
C ARG A 436 0.85 11.27 -16.36
N PHE A 437 1.62 10.63 -17.25
CA PHE A 437 2.00 11.20 -18.53
C PHE A 437 0.78 11.55 -19.41
N ASP A 438 -0.24 10.69 -19.48
CA ASP A 438 -1.43 10.93 -20.31
C ASP A 438 -2.27 12.09 -19.80
N ILE A 439 -2.31 12.30 -18.47
CA ILE A 439 -3.04 13.43 -17.85
C ILE A 439 -2.26 14.73 -17.98
N SER A 440 -0.95 14.70 -17.83
CA SER A 440 -0.08 15.89 -17.84
C SER A 440 0.28 16.35 -19.25
N ARG A 441 -0.03 15.55 -20.27
CA ARG A 441 0.35 15.80 -21.67
C ARG A 441 -0.07 17.19 -22.17
N GLU A 442 0.76 17.80 -22.96
CA GLU A 442 0.43 19.07 -23.63
C GLU A 442 -0.80 18.91 -24.55
N GLY A 443 -1.71 19.89 -24.50
CA GLY A 443 -2.98 19.84 -25.25
C GLY A 443 -4.11 19.02 -24.60
N ALA A 444 -3.88 18.38 -23.44
CA ALA A 444 -4.97 17.79 -22.66
C ALA A 444 -5.82 18.90 -22.03
N ASP A 445 -7.14 18.69 -21.96
CA ASP A 445 -8.04 19.58 -21.21
C ASP A 445 -7.76 19.45 -19.71
N LYS A 446 -7.28 20.54 -19.10
CA LYS A 446 -6.88 20.65 -17.69
C LYS A 446 -7.83 21.53 -16.88
N THR A 447 -9.01 21.83 -17.41
CA THR A 447 -10.06 22.54 -16.66
C THR A 447 -10.52 21.70 -15.48
N ASP A 448 -10.96 22.36 -14.41
CA ASP A 448 -11.49 21.69 -13.23
C ASP A 448 -12.62 20.72 -13.57
N ALA A 449 -13.49 21.10 -14.52
CA ALA A 449 -14.57 20.24 -14.98
C ALA A 449 -14.06 18.96 -15.66
N ALA A 450 -13.07 19.07 -16.57
CA ALA A 450 -12.49 17.92 -17.28
C ALA A 450 -11.68 16.99 -16.35
N LEU A 451 -11.06 17.57 -15.32
CA LEU A 451 -10.29 16.83 -14.31
C LEU A 451 -11.17 16.27 -13.20
N GLY A 452 -12.45 16.66 -13.10
CA GLY A 452 -13.36 16.26 -12.01
C GLY A 452 -13.04 16.97 -10.69
N LEU A 453 -12.42 18.15 -10.75
CA LEU A 453 -11.98 18.93 -9.58
C LEU A 453 -12.97 20.04 -9.19
N THR A 454 -14.12 20.11 -9.84
CA THR A 454 -15.13 21.13 -9.53
C THR A 454 -15.62 20.98 -8.08
N GLY A 455 -15.40 22.02 -7.25
CA GLY A 455 -15.75 22.01 -5.83
C GLY A 455 -14.83 21.17 -4.95
N VAL A 456 -13.69 20.74 -5.47
CA VAL A 456 -12.65 20.01 -4.71
C VAL A 456 -11.56 20.98 -4.30
N ASP A 457 -11.24 20.97 -3.01
CA ASP A 457 -10.22 21.82 -2.42
C ASP A 457 -8.89 21.06 -2.27
N CYS A 458 -7.95 21.35 -3.15
CA CYS A 458 -6.62 20.77 -3.16
C CYS A 458 -5.57 21.79 -2.74
N ILE A 459 -4.98 21.61 -1.58
CA ILE A 459 -3.90 22.43 -1.05
C ILE A 459 -2.56 21.82 -1.47
N THR A 460 -1.85 22.50 -2.36
CA THR A 460 -0.56 22.06 -2.88
C THR A 460 0.32 23.24 -3.29
N LEU A 461 1.63 23.09 -3.26
CA LEU A 461 2.60 24.04 -3.83
C LEU A 461 2.93 23.75 -5.31
N ARG A 462 2.40 22.64 -5.86
CA ARG A 462 2.74 22.17 -7.20
C ARG A 462 1.47 21.86 -7.99
N GLU A 463 1.13 22.73 -8.91
CA GLU A 463 -0.05 22.56 -9.76
C GLU A 463 -0.03 21.24 -10.55
N GLU A 464 1.16 20.74 -10.93
CA GLU A 464 1.30 19.44 -11.58
C GLU A 464 0.73 18.30 -10.74
N ARG A 465 0.88 18.36 -9.40
CA ARG A 465 0.33 17.34 -8.50
C ARG A 465 -1.18 17.34 -8.48
N ARG A 466 -1.78 18.51 -8.50
CA ARG A 466 -3.24 18.66 -8.59
C ARG A 466 -3.77 18.04 -9.88
N ILE A 467 -3.09 18.24 -11.01
CA ILE A 467 -3.47 17.69 -12.31
C ILE A 467 -3.23 16.17 -12.37
N GLU A 468 -2.03 15.71 -12.03
CA GLU A 468 -1.63 14.30 -12.14
C GLU A 468 -2.47 13.36 -11.27
N GLU A 469 -2.96 13.86 -10.14
CA GLU A 469 -3.72 13.09 -9.14
C GLU A 469 -5.22 13.47 -9.12
N ALA A 470 -5.69 14.14 -10.16
CA ALA A 470 -7.09 14.51 -10.32
C ALA A 470 -8.00 13.28 -10.46
N PRO A 471 -9.31 13.38 -10.12
CA PRO A 471 -10.27 12.28 -10.25
C PRO A 471 -10.27 11.61 -11.62
N ALA A 472 -10.12 12.37 -12.70
CA ALA A 472 -10.07 11.84 -14.07
C ALA A 472 -8.91 10.86 -14.35
N ALA A 473 -7.91 10.78 -13.45
CA ALA A 473 -6.81 9.83 -13.54
C ALA A 473 -7.14 8.45 -12.94
N TYR A 474 -8.22 8.33 -12.19
CA TYR A 474 -8.58 7.17 -11.40
C TYR A 474 -9.83 6.46 -11.91
N LYS A 475 -9.97 5.19 -11.54
CA LYS A 475 -11.20 4.43 -11.72
C LYS A 475 -12.27 4.95 -10.75
N PRO A 476 -13.58 4.85 -11.09
CA PRO A 476 -14.64 5.13 -10.12
C PRO A 476 -14.54 4.14 -8.94
N ILE A 477 -14.67 4.66 -7.73
CA ILE A 477 -14.42 3.87 -6.51
C ILE A 477 -15.56 2.92 -6.19
N GLU A 478 -16.82 3.32 -6.46
CA GLU A 478 -18.00 2.54 -6.11
C GLU A 478 -17.95 1.12 -6.69
N PRO A 479 -17.73 0.90 -8.00
CA PRO A 479 -17.63 -0.45 -8.55
C PRO A 479 -16.46 -1.27 -7.99
N VAL A 480 -15.37 -0.61 -7.54
CA VAL A 480 -14.24 -1.28 -6.87
C VAL A 480 -14.66 -1.83 -5.52
N ILE A 481 -15.48 -1.07 -4.77
CA ILE A 481 -16.00 -1.51 -3.47
C ILE A 481 -17.07 -2.58 -3.68
N ASP A 482 -18.06 -2.34 -4.55
CA ASP A 482 -19.20 -3.23 -4.77
C ASP A 482 -18.79 -4.65 -5.13
N VAL A 483 -17.80 -4.80 -6.04
CA VAL A 483 -17.34 -6.12 -6.45
C VAL A 483 -16.60 -6.87 -5.32
N GLN A 484 -15.95 -6.17 -4.41
CA GLN A 484 -15.31 -6.76 -3.23
C GLN A 484 -16.34 -7.20 -2.18
N VAL A 485 -17.41 -6.42 -2.00
CA VAL A 485 -18.55 -6.79 -1.14
C VAL A 485 -19.26 -8.02 -1.70
N GLU A 486 -19.58 -8.04 -3.00
CA GLU A 486 -20.17 -9.20 -3.66
C GLU A 486 -19.29 -10.46 -3.57
N ALA A 487 -17.96 -10.29 -3.64
CA ALA A 487 -17.00 -11.38 -3.49
C ALA A 487 -16.72 -11.75 -2.01
N GLN A 488 -17.42 -11.15 -1.05
CA GLN A 488 -17.24 -11.38 0.39
C GLN A 488 -15.79 -11.19 0.86
N MET A 489 -15.10 -10.19 0.32
CA MET A 489 -13.78 -9.78 0.79
C MET A 489 -13.89 -8.79 1.94
N VAL A 490 -14.88 -7.90 1.87
CA VAL A 490 -15.13 -6.82 2.82
C VAL A 490 -16.62 -6.51 2.98
N GLY A 491 -17.01 -5.92 4.11
CA GLY A 491 -18.29 -5.27 4.35
C GLY A 491 -18.14 -3.75 4.50
N ILE A 492 -19.14 -2.96 4.12
CA ILE A 492 -19.11 -1.49 4.24
C ILE A 492 -19.51 -1.08 5.66
N VAL A 493 -18.65 -0.31 6.34
CA VAL A 493 -18.95 0.26 7.68
C VAL A 493 -19.38 1.71 7.57
N ALA A 494 -18.59 2.54 6.88
CA ALA A 494 -18.92 3.94 6.69
C ALA A 494 -18.38 4.48 5.37
N LYS A 495 -19.05 5.53 4.88
CA LYS A 495 -18.66 6.31 3.70
C LYS A 495 -18.27 7.72 4.15
N MET A 496 -17.16 8.21 3.66
CA MET A 496 -16.60 9.51 4.01
C MET A 496 -16.47 10.38 2.76
N LYS A 497 -16.83 11.64 2.90
CA LYS A 497 -16.74 12.63 1.82
C LYS A 497 -15.55 13.55 2.04
N PRO A 498 -14.67 13.75 1.04
CA PRO A 498 -13.57 14.70 1.11
C PRO A 498 -14.07 16.14 1.34
N VAL A 499 -13.36 16.89 2.18
CA VAL A 499 -13.56 18.32 2.44
C VAL A 499 -12.40 19.12 1.86
N LEU A 500 -11.17 18.69 2.13
CA LEU A 500 -9.95 19.24 1.55
C LEU A 500 -8.81 18.23 1.60
N THR A 501 -7.89 18.34 0.64
CA THR A 501 -6.75 17.43 0.51
C THR A 501 -5.44 18.23 0.47
N PHE A 502 -4.46 17.85 1.31
CA PHE A 502 -3.08 18.33 1.23
C PHE A 502 -2.25 17.38 0.36
N LYS A 503 -1.55 17.92 -0.65
CA LYS A 503 -0.64 17.18 -1.53
C LYS A 503 0.71 17.87 -1.65
N ALA A 504 1.82 17.08 -1.51
CA ALA A 504 3.19 17.58 -1.60
C ALA A 504 3.87 17.26 -2.95
#